data_d1040c191cb35282dba5a25d2ff47110
#
_entry.id   d1040c191cb35282dba5a25d2ff47110
#
_cell.length_a   1.000
_cell.length_b   1.000
_cell.length_c   1.000
_cell.angle_alpha   90.00
_cell.angle_beta   90.00
_cell.angle_gamma   90.00
#
_symmetry.space_group_name_H-M   'P 1'
#
loop_
_entity.id
_entity.type
_entity.pdbx_description
1 polymer ?
#
loop_
_entity_poly.entity_id
_entity_poly.type
_entity_poly.pdbx_seq_one_letter_code
_entity_poly.pdbx_strand_id
1 'polypeptide(L)'
;VRNRAGLGNLPSSVTSSVSTFMDALLVERGHELLFEGCRKIDLIRFNKYYTIMSAFGESRTPTSQYVPIPDYAVQLAEQAGKTLTQYFTRDDYDGPKR
;
A
#
# COMPACT_ATOMS: atom_id res chain seq x y z
N VAL A 1 -19.36 8.89 10.77
CA VAL A 1 -18.10 9.57 11.08
C VAL A 1 -18.22 11.06 10.76
N ARG A 2 -18.56 11.42 9.54
CA ARG A 2 -18.63 12.84 9.15
C ARG A 2 -19.67 13.63 9.96
N ASN A 3 -20.87 13.10 10.13
CA ASN A 3 -21.93 13.78 10.89
C ASN A 3 -21.53 13.98 12.36
N ARG A 4 -20.88 13.00 12.97
CA ARG A 4 -20.38 13.11 14.34
C ARG A 4 -19.34 14.22 14.50
N ALA A 5 -18.50 14.40 13.48
CA ALA A 5 -17.47 15.44 13.46
C ALA A 5 -18.00 16.81 13.03
N GLY A 6 -19.31 16.96 12.79
CA GLY A 6 -19.89 18.22 12.35
C GLY A 6 -19.76 18.48 10.84
N LEU A 7 -19.34 17.49 10.06
CA LEU A 7 -19.22 17.60 8.62
C LEU A 7 -20.48 17.07 7.92
N GLY A 8 -20.80 17.64 6.75
CA GLY A 8 -21.93 17.18 5.95
C GLY A 8 -21.61 15.90 5.18
N ASN A 9 -22.62 15.37 4.52
CA ASN A 9 -22.45 14.21 3.64
C ASN A 9 -21.57 14.56 2.43
N LEU A 10 -20.95 13.51 1.85
CA LEU A 10 -20.17 13.68 0.64
C LEU A 10 -21.07 14.16 -0.52
N PRO A 11 -20.54 15.03 -1.43
CA PRO A 11 -21.30 15.45 -2.61
C PRO A 11 -21.70 14.25 -3.47
N SER A 12 -22.85 14.35 -4.14
CA SER A 12 -23.32 13.29 -5.04
C SER A 12 -22.37 13.04 -6.21
N SER A 13 -21.62 14.06 -6.65
CA SER A 13 -20.60 13.90 -7.68
C SER A 13 -19.48 12.93 -7.26
N VAL A 14 -19.18 12.86 -5.98
CA VAL A 14 -18.17 11.94 -5.41
C VAL A 14 -18.75 10.52 -5.27
N THR A 15 -20.00 10.41 -4.85
CA THR A 15 -20.64 9.10 -4.60
C THR A 15 -21.24 8.45 -5.84
N SER A 16 -21.26 9.13 -6.97
CA SER A 16 -21.84 8.64 -8.22
C SER A 16 -20.99 7.57 -8.92
N SER A 17 -19.71 7.46 -8.59
CA SER A 17 -18.78 6.51 -9.18
C SER A 17 -18.04 5.74 -8.09
N VAL A 18 -17.77 4.45 -8.33
CA VAL A 18 -16.99 3.62 -7.42
C VAL A 18 -15.56 4.18 -7.28
N SER A 19 -14.95 4.58 -8.38
CA SER A 19 -13.58 5.12 -8.36
C SER A 19 -13.46 6.38 -7.51
N THR A 20 -14.32 7.37 -7.72
CA THR A 20 -14.31 8.62 -6.96
C THR A 20 -14.68 8.40 -5.50
N PHE A 21 -15.62 7.49 -5.23
CA PHE A 21 -15.99 7.13 -3.87
C PHE A 21 -14.83 6.46 -3.14
N MET A 22 -14.12 5.53 -3.78
CA MET A 22 -12.98 4.84 -3.17
C MET A 22 -11.84 5.80 -2.88
N ASP A 23 -11.57 6.77 -3.76
CA ASP A 23 -10.57 7.81 -3.52
C ASP A 23 -10.95 8.68 -2.31
N ALA A 24 -12.21 9.08 -2.20
CA ALA A 24 -12.71 9.84 -1.07
C ALA A 24 -12.64 9.03 0.24
N LEU A 25 -12.94 7.74 0.19
CA LEU A 25 -12.85 6.84 1.33
C LEU A 25 -11.40 6.72 1.82
N LEU A 26 -10.44 6.62 0.91
CA LEU A 26 -9.03 6.58 1.27
C LEU A 26 -8.58 7.85 1.99
N VAL A 27 -9.02 9.02 1.53
CA VAL A 27 -8.75 10.31 2.19
C VAL A 27 -9.38 10.34 3.59
N GLU A 28 -10.63 9.92 3.72
CA GLU A 28 -11.35 9.89 4.99
C GLU A 28 -10.66 8.96 6.00
N ARG A 29 -10.23 7.78 5.56
CA ARG A 29 -9.46 6.87 6.40
C ARG A 29 -8.12 7.47 6.83
N GLY A 30 -7.47 8.24 5.95
CA GLY A 30 -6.24 8.96 6.30
C GLY A 30 -6.43 9.96 7.41
N HIS A 31 -7.56 10.69 7.41
CA HIS A 31 -7.88 11.65 8.47
C HIS A 31 -8.29 10.96 9.77
N GLU A 32 -9.17 9.96 9.69
CA GLU A 32 -9.73 9.31 10.89
C GLU A 32 -8.71 8.44 11.61
N LEU A 33 -7.83 7.76 10.85
CA LEU A 33 -6.88 6.79 11.38
C LEU A 33 -5.43 7.33 11.41
N LEU A 34 -5.27 8.64 11.49
CA LEU A 34 -3.97 9.28 11.55
C LEU A 34 -3.17 8.77 12.76
N PHE A 35 -1.92 8.37 12.53
CA PHE A 35 -1.01 7.79 13.53
C PHE A 35 -1.42 6.42 14.09
N GLU A 36 -2.39 5.75 13.49
CA GLU A 36 -2.79 4.40 13.93
C GLU A 36 -2.10 3.28 13.15
N GLY A 37 -1.15 3.61 12.27
CA GLY A 37 -0.35 2.63 11.55
C GLY A 37 -1.05 1.97 10.36
N CYS A 38 -2.21 2.45 9.96
CA CYS A 38 -3.02 1.82 8.91
C CYS A 38 -2.72 2.38 7.51
N ARG A 39 -2.02 3.51 7.38
CA ARG A 39 -1.91 4.23 6.11
C ARG A 39 -1.21 3.44 5.02
N LYS A 40 -0.08 2.80 5.32
CA LYS A 40 0.65 2.01 4.34
C LYS A 40 -0.20 0.85 3.82
N ILE A 41 -0.86 0.14 4.72
CA ILE A 41 -1.73 -0.99 4.37
C ILE A 41 -2.89 -0.51 3.51
N ASP A 42 -3.52 0.60 3.86
CA ASP A 42 -4.62 1.18 3.08
C ASP A 42 -4.16 1.59 1.68
N LEU A 43 -3.00 2.24 1.55
CA LEU A 43 -2.47 2.64 0.24
C LEU A 43 -2.20 1.42 -0.65
N ILE A 44 -1.68 0.33 -0.09
CA ILE A 44 -1.45 -0.91 -0.82
C ILE A 44 -2.79 -1.54 -1.24
N ARG A 45 -3.75 -1.64 -0.34
CA ARG A 45 -5.07 -2.23 -0.61
C ARG A 45 -5.85 -1.47 -1.67
N PHE A 46 -5.70 -0.14 -1.71
CA PHE A 46 -6.37 0.72 -2.69
C PHE A 46 -5.57 0.87 -3.98
N ASN A 47 -4.42 0.18 -4.09
CA ASN A 47 -3.51 0.24 -5.23
C ASN A 47 -3.01 1.67 -5.53
N LYS A 48 -2.76 2.43 -4.49
CA LYS A 48 -2.32 3.84 -4.58
C LYS A 48 -0.94 4.07 -3.98
N TYR A 49 -0.30 3.03 -3.43
CA TYR A 49 0.96 3.20 -2.70
C TYR A 49 2.05 3.82 -3.57
N TYR A 50 2.33 3.22 -4.74
CA TYR A 50 3.36 3.72 -5.64
C TYR A 50 3.05 5.14 -6.12
N THR A 51 1.82 5.40 -6.55
CA THR A 51 1.39 6.70 -7.08
C THR A 51 1.55 7.82 -6.06
N ILE A 52 1.10 7.60 -4.84
CA ILE A 52 1.12 8.63 -3.78
C ILE A 52 2.54 8.81 -3.27
N MET A 53 3.31 7.75 -3.06
CA MET A 53 4.70 7.86 -2.58
C MET A 53 5.59 8.55 -3.61
N SER A 54 5.38 8.30 -4.90
CA SER A 54 6.12 8.99 -5.97
C SER A 54 5.79 10.48 -6.02
N ALA A 55 4.56 10.86 -5.72
CA ALA A 55 4.15 12.27 -5.68
C ALA A 55 4.85 13.05 -4.56
N PHE A 56 5.28 12.37 -3.49
CA PHE A 56 6.05 12.99 -2.41
C PHE A 56 7.57 12.99 -2.68
N GLY A 57 8.00 12.64 -3.87
CA GLY A 57 9.41 12.62 -4.24
C GLY A 57 10.15 11.35 -3.85
N GLU A 58 9.46 10.35 -3.36
CA GLU A 58 10.05 9.05 -3.04
C GLU A 58 10.32 8.28 -4.33
N SER A 59 11.59 7.98 -4.59
CA SER A 59 12.00 7.21 -5.76
C SER A 59 11.79 5.72 -5.48
N ARG A 60 10.61 5.22 -5.81
CA ARG A 60 10.23 3.83 -5.55
C ARG A 60 9.82 3.15 -6.86
N THR A 61 10.05 1.84 -6.94
CA THR A 61 9.53 1.02 -8.03
C THR A 61 8.11 0.53 -7.70
N PRO A 62 7.32 0.12 -8.71
CA PRO A 62 5.99 -0.44 -8.45
C PRO A 62 6.00 -1.66 -7.53
N THR A 63 7.12 -2.36 -7.42
CA THR A 63 7.28 -3.55 -6.57
C THR A 63 7.68 -3.24 -5.13
N SER A 64 7.98 -1.98 -4.80
CA SER A 64 8.44 -1.61 -3.44
C SER A 64 7.37 -1.78 -2.36
N GLN A 65 6.12 -2.00 -2.73
CA GLN A 65 5.05 -2.35 -1.79
C GLN A 65 5.21 -3.77 -1.21
N TYR A 66 5.99 -4.63 -1.85
CA TYR A 66 6.21 -6.00 -1.43
C TYR A 66 7.48 -6.12 -0.62
N VAL A 67 7.48 -7.04 0.34
CA VAL A 67 8.67 -7.40 1.11
C VAL A 67 9.25 -8.68 0.52
N PRO A 68 10.56 -8.72 0.16
CA PRO A 68 11.14 -9.93 -0.38
C PRO A 68 11.20 -11.05 0.67
N ILE A 69 11.08 -12.29 0.21
CA ILE A 69 11.30 -13.45 1.07
C ILE A 69 12.79 -13.50 1.41
N PRO A 70 13.16 -13.64 2.69
CA PRO A 70 14.58 -13.70 3.06
C PRO A 70 15.32 -14.85 2.36
N ASP A 71 16.57 -14.61 1.97
CA ASP A 71 17.38 -15.59 1.25
C ASP A 71 17.47 -16.93 1.98
N TYR A 72 17.62 -16.90 3.31
CA TYR A 72 17.71 -18.13 4.09
C TYR A 72 16.44 -19.00 3.97
N ALA A 73 15.28 -18.36 3.86
CA ALA A 73 14.02 -19.09 3.72
C ALA A 73 13.90 -19.74 2.34
N VAL A 74 14.39 -19.04 1.29
CA VAL A 74 14.45 -19.60 -0.07
C VAL A 74 15.38 -20.81 -0.10
N GLN A 75 16.58 -20.69 0.50
CA GLN A 75 17.55 -21.78 0.55
C GLN A 75 17.01 -23.00 1.29
N LEU A 76 16.38 -22.79 2.45
CA LEU A 76 15.77 -23.89 3.20
C LEU A 76 14.66 -24.58 2.41
N ALA A 77 13.84 -23.82 1.70
CA ALA A 77 12.79 -24.39 0.85
C ALA A 77 13.36 -25.23 -0.28
N GLU A 78 14.43 -24.77 -0.93
CA GLU A 78 15.12 -25.50 -2.01
C GLU A 78 15.71 -26.81 -1.49
N GLN A 79 16.36 -26.78 -0.31
CA GLN A 79 16.88 -27.99 0.32
C GLN A 79 15.78 -29.02 0.64
N ALA A 80 14.58 -28.56 0.94
CA ALA A 80 13.42 -29.41 1.19
C ALA A 80 12.68 -29.83 -0.10
N GLY A 81 13.20 -29.48 -1.28
CA GLY A 81 12.57 -29.78 -2.58
C GLY A 81 11.34 -28.92 -2.87
N LYS A 82 11.22 -27.76 -2.24
CA LYS A 82 10.12 -26.81 -2.41
C LYS A 82 10.62 -25.59 -3.17
N THR A 83 9.70 -24.93 -3.87
CA THR A 83 10.02 -23.69 -4.57
C THR A 83 9.15 -22.55 -4.01
N LEU A 84 9.78 -21.43 -3.66
CA LEU A 84 9.08 -20.22 -3.26
C LEU A 84 9.08 -19.23 -4.40
N THR A 85 7.92 -18.67 -4.70
CA THR A 85 7.78 -17.65 -5.76
C THR A 85 8.01 -16.26 -5.17
N GLN A 86 8.96 -15.53 -5.75
CA GLN A 86 9.24 -14.14 -5.42
C GLN A 86 8.57 -13.21 -6.42
N TYR A 87 8.02 -12.09 -5.94
CA TYR A 87 7.54 -11.03 -6.82
C TYR A 87 8.69 -10.22 -7.40
N PHE A 88 9.81 -10.14 -6.67
CA PHE A 88 11.05 -9.50 -7.13
C PHE A 88 12.22 -10.12 -6.38
N THR A 89 13.40 -10.01 -6.97
CA THR A 89 14.63 -10.53 -6.37
C THR A 89 15.23 -9.49 -5.43
N ARG A 90 16.24 -9.90 -4.66
CA ARG A 90 17.00 -8.99 -3.79
C ARG A 90 17.64 -7.86 -4.58
N ASP A 91 18.09 -8.13 -5.80
CA ASP A 91 18.75 -7.14 -6.65
C ASP A 91 17.77 -6.07 -7.15
N ASP A 92 16.49 -6.41 -7.25
CA ASP A 92 15.43 -5.49 -7.64
C ASP A 92 14.92 -4.65 -6.46
N TYR A 93 15.35 -4.98 -5.23
CA TYR A 93 14.91 -4.27 -4.04
C TYR A 93 15.59 -2.92 -3.95
N ASP A 94 14.79 -1.85 -3.88
CA ASP A 94 15.25 -0.46 -3.89
C ASP A 94 15.42 0.16 -2.49
N GLY A 95 15.25 -0.63 -1.45
CA GLY A 95 15.51 -0.22 -0.07
C GLY A 95 16.97 -0.44 0.34
N PRO A 96 17.28 -0.30 1.64
CA PRO A 96 18.63 -0.56 2.15
C PRO A 96 19.06 -2.00 1.89
N LYS A 97 20.26 -2.18 1.33
CA LYS A 97 20.84 -3.50 1.08
C LYS A 97 21.85 -3.83 2.16
N ARG A 98 21.88 -5.08 2.55
CA ARG A 98 22.87 -5.61 3.49
C ARG A 98 24.06 -6.22 2.76
#